data_49dab041408cf39cae2cb41efa21bb6e
#
_entry.id   49dab041408cf39cae2cb41efa21bb6e
#
_cell.length_a   1.000
_cell.length_b   1.000
_cell.length_c   1.000
_cell.angle_alpha   90.00
_cell.angle_beta   90.00
_cell.angle_gamma   90.00
#
_symmetry.space_group_name_H-M   'P 1'
#
loop_
_entity.id
_entity.type
_entity.pdbx_description
1 polymer ?
#
loop_
_entity_poly.entity_id
_entity_poly.type
_entity_poly.pdbx_seq_one_letter_code
_entity_poly.pdbx_strand_id
1 'polypeptide(L)'
;MNRRPFWPSFWRLARPYFVSEDRRAAWALLASITALSLAIIWVNVQLNTWNGAFFNSLQDRKFDDFQRLLVQFAGWAVLYIVLAVYQLYLNQMLQMRWRRWLTDHFVRQWLADAAHYRLSLADFGTDNPDQRIAEDFREFVDDTLALFFGLLSSTVSFLAFVGILWTLSGPITLAGVTVPGYMVWVAIGYAFAGSVLAHRVGRPLIGLNFRQQRYEADFRFSLVRARENAEGIALYRGEAGELEGFRARFGRVVGNWWQIMLAQKRFTWFSSFYGQLAIVFPFLVAAPRYFSGAIQLGGLMQIGNAFGEVQKALSWFVDAYVRLASWRASIERLDGFIDAVERARLLGAGLTVREGDVIAFDTVRVDVPLCAQTDADAVETADDARAVAAAGAVPANGVVATRPLVAAGGERIEPGRHTLVSGPSGCGKSTLFRVLAGIWPFGEGECTGPRRDAALFMPQNPYLPVDSLRAALLYPHAPEGVDDARLREVLAQVRLDDFTGRLDESANWALRMSPGEQQRLAIARALLQRPRWLFLDEATSALDEDTERAMYALLRDDLEATTLVSIAHRPSVAAYHVQRLAVTPRAGGPASLALRPL
;
A
#
# COMPACT_ATOMS: atom_id res chain seq x y z
N MET A 1 -1.83 7.47 20.87
CA MET A 1 -1.45 6.14 20.35
C MET A 1 -0.11 5.73 20.94
N ASN A 2 -0.05 4.67 21.73
CA ASN A 2 1.22 4.08 22.15
C ASN A 2 1.85 3.44 20.89
N ARG A 3 2.75 4.17 20.21
CA ARG A 3 3.48 3.63 19.07
C ARG A 3 4.38 2.51 19.59
N ARG A 4 4.31 1.35 18.96
CA ARG A 4 5.23 0.25 19.27
C ARG A 4 6.68 0.72 19.03
N PRO A 5 7.66 0.20 19.79
CA PRO A 5 9.06 0.44 19.46
C PRO A 5 9.38 0.00 18.03
N PHE A 6 10.29 0.68 17.35
CA PHE A 6 10.62 0.46 15.94
C PHE A 6 11.00 -1.00 15.61
N TRP A 7 11.87 -1.64 16.41
CA TRP A 7 12.33 -2.99 16.12
C TRP A 7 11.25 -4.07 16.19
N PRO A 8 10.33 -4.09 17.17
CA PRO A 8 9.16 -4.97 17.13
C PRO A 8 8.30 -4.82 15.89
N SER A 9 8.03 -3.57 15.44
CA SER A 9 7.26 -3.30 14.21
C SER A 9 7.96 -3.84 12.97
N PHE A 10 9.28 -3.63 12.86
CA PHE A 10 10.09 -4.20 11.79
C PHE A 10 10.02 -5.74 11.76
N TRP A 11 10.23 -6.41 12.89
CA TRP A 11 10.21 -7.87 12.94
C TRP A 11 8.83 -8.46 12.70
N ARG A 12 7.76 -7.77 13.02
CA ARG A 12 6.40 -8.17 12.68
C ARG A 12 6.18 -8.26 11.17
N LEU A 13 6.80 -7.36 10.40
CA LEU A 13 6.73 -7.34 8.94
C LEU A 13 7.72 -8.31 8.28
N ALA A 14 8.96 -8.39 8.80
CA ALA A 14 10.03 -9.16 8.17
C ALA A 14 9.98 -10.66 8.50
N ARG A 15 9.78 -11.02 9.78
CA ARG A 15 9.86 -12.41 10.27
C ARG A 15 8.91 -13.37 9.55
N PRO A 16 7.64 -13.02 9.27
CA PRO A 16 6.68 -13.97 8.70
C PRO A 16 7.16 -14.60 7.39
N TYR A 17 7.81 -13.84 6.51
CA TYR A 17 8.36 -14.37 5.27
C TYR A 17 9.47 -15.41 5.51
N PHE A 18 10.41 -15.12 6.41
CA PHE A 18 11.54 -16.01 6.71
C PHE A 18 11.18 -17.27 7.52
N VAL A 19 9.92 -17.38 7.97
CA VAL A 19 9.37 -18.56 8.68
C VAL A 19 8.30 -19.26 7.83
N SER A 20 7.87 -18.67 6.69
CA SER A 20 6.85 -19.18 5.80
C SER A 20 7.24 -20.48 5.07
N GLU A 21 6.38 -20.95 4.21
CA GLU A 21 6.63 -22.08 3.30
C GLU A 21 7.87 -21.85 2.41
N ASP A 22 8.12 -20.60 2.02
CA ASP A 22 9.27 -20.18 1.20
C ASP A 22 10.59 -20.00 2.00
N ARG A 23 10.62 -20.30 3.29
CA ARG A 23 11.78 -20.06 4.20
C ARG A 23 13.11 -20.58 3.67
N ARG A 24 13.13 -21.78 3.04
CA ARG A 24 14.36 -22.38 2.51
C ARG A 24 14.94 -21.55 1.38
N ALA A 25 14.08 -21.12 0.47
CA ALA A 25 14.49 -20.26 -0.66
C ALA A 25 14.91 -18.87 -0.17
N ALA A 26 14.20 -18.28 0.79
CA ALA A 26 14.52 -16.98 1.38
C ALA A 26 15.92 -16.97 2.02
N TRP A 27 16.22 -17.94 2.89
CA TRP A 27 17.52 -18.06 3.54
C TRP A 27 18.65 -18.43 2.56
N ALA A 28 18.38 -19.31 1.59
CA ALA A 28 19.35 -19.66 0.56
C ALA A 28 19.72 -18.45 -0.31
N LEU A 29 18.73 -17.66 -0.74
CA LEU A 29 18.98 -16.44 -1.51
C LEU A 29 19.74 -15.41 -0.68
N LEU A 30 19.33 -15.16 0.55
CA LEU A 30 20.01 -14.21 1.45
C LEU A 30 21.48 -14.61 1.68
N ALA A 31 21.74 -15.88 1.96
CA ALA A 31 23.10 -16.42 2.13
C ALA A 31 23.93 -16.32 0.85
N SER A 32 23.35 -16.65 -0.33
CA SER A 32 24.03 -16.56 -1.62
C SER A 32 24.38 -15.11 -1.96
N ILE A 33 23.46 -14.16 -1.79
CA ILE A 33 23.73 -12.74 -2.03
C ILE A 33 24.81 -12.21 -1.08
N THR A 34 24.76 -12.62 0.19
CA THR A 34 25.80 -12.27 1.18
C THR A 34 27.15 -12.81 0.76
N ALA A 35 27.24 -14.08 0.37
CA ALA A 35 28.48 -14.69 -0.10
C ALA A 35 29.05 -13.99 -1.35
N LEU A 36 28.17 -13.68 -2.33
CA LEU A 36 28.58 -12.92 -3.52
C LEU A 36 29.05 -11.51 -3.18
N SER A 37 28.39 -10.82 -2.23
CA SER A 37 28.81 -9.49 -1.76
C SER A 37 30.20 -9.53 -1.14
N LEU A 38 30.47 -10.53 -0.30
CA LEU A 38 31.79 -10.73 0.31
C LEU A 38 32.86 -11.10 -0.74
N ALA A 39 32.50 -11.94 -1.72
CA ALA A 39 33.40 -12.30 -2.82
C ALA A 39 33.76 -11.06 -3.68
N ILE A 40 32.81 -10.19 -3.96
CA ILE A 40 33.08 -8.93 -4.69
C ILE A 40 34.07 -8.05 -3.91
N ILE A 41 33.89 -7.90 -2.60
CA ILE A 41 34.83 -7.14 -1.77
C ILE A 41 36.22 -7.78 -1.80
N TRP A 42 36.29 -9.12 -1.70
CA TRP A 42 37.56 -9.83 -1.80
C TRP A 42 38.23 -9.57 -3.17
N VAL A 43 37.49 -9.63 -4.29
CA VAL A 43 38.01 -9.30 -5.61
C VAL A 43 38.54 -7.86 -5.67
N ASN A 44 37.83 -6.90 -5.06
CA ASN A 44 38.28 -5.50 -4.98
C ASN A 44 39.60 -5.36 -4.21
N VAL A 45 39.80 -6.12 -3.14
CA VAL A 45 41.08 -6.21 -2.42
C VAL A 45 42.19 -6.76 -3.32
N GLN A 46 41.92 -7.84 -4.09
CA GLN A 46 42.88 -8.40 -5.04
C GLN A 46 43.22 -7.42 -6.17
N LEU A 47 42.20 -6.71 -6.70
CA LEU A 47 42.42 -5.65 -7.69
C LEU A 47 43.26 -4.51 -7.17
N ASN A 48 43.10 -4.12 -5.89
CA ASN A 48 43.97 -3.12 -5.28
C ASN A 48 45.40 -3.61 -5.18
N THR A 49 45.65 -4.85 -4.81
CA THR A 49 46.99 -5.45 -4.76
C THR A 49 47.58 -5.56 -6.17
N TRP A 50 46.80 -6.00 -7.14
CA TRP A 50 47.19 -6.03 -8.55
C TRP A 50 47.59 -4.65 -9.07
N ASN A 51 46.82 -3.61 -8.72
CA ASN A 51 47.07 -2.23 -9.11
C ASN A 51 48.48 -1.78 -8.66
N GLY A 52 48.85 -2.12 -7.43
CA GLY A 52 50.20 -1.88 -6.93
C GLY A 52 51.31 -2.58 -7.74
N ALA A 53 51.15 -3.88 -8.01
CA ALA A 53 52.10 -4.64 -8.79
C ALA A 53 52.21 -4.11 -10.22
N PHE A 54 51.08 -3.73 -10.83
CA PHE A 54 51.01 -3.18 -12.17
C PHE A 54 51.82 -1.90 -12.32
N PHE A 55 51.62 -0.90 -11.41
CA PHE A 55 52.35 0.34 -11.46
C PHE A 55 53.85 0.19 -11.09
N ASN A 56 54.19 -0.76 -10.23
CA ASN A 56 55.58 -1.12 -9.96
C ASN A 56 56.27 -1.70 -11.19
N SER A 57 55.60 -2.59 -11.97
CA SER A 57 56.16 -3.14 -13.19
C SER A 57 56.44 -2.07 -14.26
N LEU A 58 55.58 -1.05 -14.33
CA LEU A 58 55.80 0.11 -15.20
C LEU A 58 56.99 0.97 -14.72
N GLN A 59 57.09 1.22 -13.42
CA GLN A 59 58.21 1.96 -12.82
C GLN A 59 59.55 1.25 -13.08
N ASP A 60 59.57 -0.07 -12.89
CA ASP A 60 60.75 -0.92 -13.08
C ASP A 60 61.03 -1.27 -14.57
N ARG A 61 60.16 -0.87 -15.52
CA ARG A 61 60.22 -1.14 -16.95
C ARG A 61 60.26 -2.65 -17.29
N LYS A 62 59.61 -3.53 -16.50
CA LYS A 62 59.57 -4.98 -16.69
C LYS A 62 58.40 -5.38 -17.59
N PHE A 63 58.66 -5.54 -18.90
CA PHE A 63 57.64 -5.79 -19.89
C PHE A 63 56.95 -7.14 -19.71
N ASP A 64 57.68 -8.20 -19.37
CA ASP A 64 57.13 -9.55 -19.17
C ASP A 64 56.15 -9.60 -17.96
N ASP A 65 56.52 -8.94 -16.86
CA ASP A 65 55.61 -8.80 -15.69
C ASP A 65 54.36 -8.01 -16.04
N PHE A 66 54.52 -6.93 -16.81
CA PHE A 66 53.40 -6.11 -17.28
C PHE A 66 52.39 -6.93 -18.10
N GLN A 67 52.88 -7.75 -19.09
CA GLN A 67 51.99 -8.61 -19.89
C GLN A 67 51.23 -9.64 -19.03
N ARG A 68 51.93 -10.29 -18.09
CA ARG A 68 51.32 -11.26 -17.15
C ARG A 68 50.22 -10.58 -16.30
N LEU A 69 50.50 -9.40 -15.78
CA LEU A 69 49.53 -8.64 -15.00
C LEU A 69 48.29 -8.20 -15.80
N LEU A 70 48.42 -7.89 -17.11
CA LEU A 70 47.26 -7.62 -17.98
C LEU A 70 46.35 -8.85 -18.12
N VAL A 71 46.93 -10.04 -18.32
CA VAL A 71 46.13 -11.29 -18.38
C VAL A 71 45.44 -11.56 -17.02
N GLN A 72 46.17 -11.35 -15.93
CA GLN A 72 45.61 -11.50 -14.59
C GLN A 72 44.46 -10.52 -14.33
N PHE A 73 44.56 -9.27 -14.78
CA PHE A 73 43.47 -8.28 -14.71
C PHE A 73 42.22 -8.74 -15.45
N ALA A 74 42.39 -9.27 -16.69
CA ALA A 74 41.28 -9.80 -17.46
C ALA A 74 40.51 -10.89 -16.66
N GLY A 75 41.26 -11.80 -16.00
CA GLY A 75 40.67 -12.80 -15.12
C GLY A 75 39.87 -12.21 -13.95
N TRP A 76 40.47 -11.25 -13.24
CA TRP A 76 39.77 -10.56 -12.13
C TRP A 76 38.55 -9.79 -12.60
N ALA A 77 38.64 -9.10 -13.75
CA ALA A 77 37.55 -8.33 -14.31
C ALA A 77 36.35 -9.23 -14.70
N VAL A 78 36.62 -10.36 -15.36
CA VAL A 78 35.58 -11.35 -15.71
C VAL A 78 34.93 -11.89 -14.44
N LEU A 79 35.73 -12.29 -13.44
CA LEU A 79 35.19 -12.79 -12.17
C LEU A 79 34.32 -11.74 -11.47
N TYR A 80 34.76 -10.49 -11.39
CA TYR A 80 34.00 -9.39 -10.82
C TYR A 80 32.65 -9.21 -11.51
N ILE A 81 32.66 -9.17 -12.87
CA ILE A 81 31.45 -9.00 -13.66
C ILE A 81 30.46 -10.15 -13.39
N VAL A 82 30.94 -11.41 -13.39
CA VAL A 82 30.08 -12.57 -13.11
C VAL A 82 29.46 -12.46 -11.71
N LEU A 83 30.27 -12.18 -10.69
CA LEU A 83 29.78 -12.04 -9.31
C LEU A 83 28.76 -10.91 -9.19
N ALA A 84 29.03 -9.74 -9.78
CA ALA A 84 28.15 -8.58 -9.72
C ALA A 84 26.81 -8.80 -10.42
N VAL A 85 26.82 -9.44 -11.60
CA VAL A 85 25.61 -9.75 -12.35
C VAL A 85 24.73 -10.74 -11.59
N TYR A 86 25.32 -11.83 -11.06
CA TYR A 86 24.54 -12.80 -10.29
C TYR A 86 24.06 -12.24 -8.95
N GLN A 87 24.86 -11.38 -8.29
CA GLN A 87 24.42 -10.67 -7.08
C GLN A 87 23.18 -9.82 -7.35
N LEU A 88 23.20 -9.03 -8.42
CA LEU A 88 22.06 -8.20 -8.82
C LEU A 88 20.82 -9.07 -9.11
N TYR A 89 20.98 -10.12 -9.90
CA TYR A 89 19.89 -11.02 -10.28
C TYR A 89 19.25 -11.71 -9.08
N LEU A 90 20.07 -12.28 -8.18
CA LEU A 90 19.56 -12.94 -6.98
C LEU A 90 18.92 -11.95 -6.01
N ASN A 91 19.44 -10.73 -5.92
CA ASN A 91 18.84 -9.67 -5.11
C ASN A 91 17.42 -9.30 -5.62
N GLN A 92 17.26 -9.10 -6.93
CA GLN A 92 15.96 -8.86 -7.56
C GLN A 92 15.00 -10.04 -7.36
N MET A 93 15.53 -11.28 -7.45
CA MET A 93 14.73 -12.49 -7.18
C MET A 93 14.22 -12.53 -5.74
N LEU A 94 15.06 -12.19 -4.76
CA LEU A 94 14.66 -12.12 -3.35
C LEU A 94 13.62 -11.01 -3.12
N GLN A 95 13.81 -9.82 -3.72
CA GLN A 95 12.86 -8.71 -3.68
C GLN A 95 11.49 -9.13 -4.19
N MET A 96 11.43 -9.75 -5.37
CA MET A 96 10.16 -10.16 -5.99
C MET A 96 9.46 -11.25 -5.20
N ARG A 97 10.18 -12.26 -4.69
CA ARG A 97 9.59 -13.35 -3.89
C ARG A 97 9.05 -12.82 -2.57
N TRP A 98 9.82 -12.00 -1.86
CA TRP A 98 9.40 -11.43 -0.59
C TRP A 98 8.20 -10.49 -0.75
N ARG A 99 8.24 -9.58 -1.73
CA ARG A 99 7.12 -8.71 -2.07
C ARG A 99 5.87 -9.50 -2.42
N ARG A 100 5.98 -10.52 -3.29
CA ARG A 100 4.84 -11.38 -3.68
C ARG A 100 4.20 -12.03 -2.46
N TRP A 101 5.02 -12.60 -1.58
CA TRP A 101 4.53 -13.25 -0.37
C TRP A 101 3.82 -12.25 0.57
N LEU A 102 4.43 -11.09 0.84
CA LEU A 102 3.82 -10.04 1.67
C LEU A 102 2.48 -9.58 1.09
N THR A 103 2.45 -9.26 -0.20
CA THR A 103 1.23 -8.78 -0.86
C THR A 103 0.11 -9.81 -0.74
N ASP A 104 0.37 -11.07 -1.07
CA ASP A 104 -0.63 -12.15 -0.98
C ASP A 104 -1.11 -12.35 0.47
N HIS A 105 -0.19 -12.39 1.42
CA HIS A 105 -0.49 -12.58 2.85
C HIS A 105 -1.40 -11.47 3.40
N PHE A 106 -1.07 -10.21 3.13
CA PHE A 106 -1.83 -9.08 3.66
C PHE A 106 -3.11 -8.77 2.90
N VAL A 107 -3.17 -9.03 1.58
CA VAL A 107 -4.42 -8.95 0.82
C VAL A 107 -5.44 -9.96 1.36
N ARG A 108 -5.01 -11.19 1.65
CA ARG A 108 -5.91 -12.18 2.28
C ARG A 108 -6.40 -11.72 3.66
N GLN A 109 -5.54 -11.15 4.50
CA GLN A 109 -5.94 -10.63 5.81
C GLN A 109 -6.90 -9.45 5.70
N TRP A 110 -6.68 -8.56 4.75
CA TRP A 110 -7.51 -7.39 4.51
C TRP A 110 -8.90 -7.75 3.98
N LEU A 111 -9.00 -8.78 3.14
CA LEU A 111 -10.29 -9.27 2.63
C LEU A 111 -11.01 -10.20 3.61
N ALA A 112 -10.29 -10.88 4.51
CA ALA A 112 -10.87 -11.79 5.48
C ALA A 112 -11.87 -11.09 6.40
N ASP A 113 -12.94 -11.78 6.78
CA ASP A 113 -13.97 -11.32 7.72
C ASP A 113 -14.56 -9.93 7.38
N ALA A 114 -14.60 -9.59 6.09
CA ALA A 114 -15.02 -8.27 5.60
C ALA A 114 -14.25 -7.10 6.23
N ALA A 115 -12.97 -7.30 6.63
CA ALA A 115 -12.18 -6.25 7.27
C ALA A 115 -12.01 -5.02 6.39
N HIS A 116 -11.90 -5.18 5.06
CA HIS A 116 -11.88 -4.07 4.08
C HIS A 116 -13.11 -3.16 4.20
N TYR A 117 -14.28 -3.74 4.42
CA TYR A 117 -15.53 -2.98 4.61
C TYR A 117 -15.58 -2.35 6.02
N ARG A 118 -15.23 -3.12 7.06
CA ARG A 118 -15.24 -2.62 8.45
C ARG A 118 -14.26 -1.45 8.65
N LEU A 119 -13.13 -1.44 7.94
CA LEU A 119 -12.19 -0.32 7.91
C LEU A 119 -12.81 0.97 7.36
N SER A 120 -13.79 0.88 6.43
CA SER A 120 -14.47 2.05 5.88
C SER A 120 -15.58 2.62 6.78
N LEU A 121 -15.98 1.88 7.83
CA LEU A 121 -17.09 2.29 8.71
C LEU A 121 -16.66 3.22 9.84
N ALA A 122 -15.36 3.25 10.19
CA ALA A 122 -14.84 4.08 11.28
C ALA A 122 -13.41 4.51 10.98
N ASP A 123 -12.97 5.63 11.55
CA ASP A 123 -11.60 6.12 11.40
C ASP A 123 -10.63 5.34 12.30
N PHE A 124 -9.89 4.43 11.68
CA PHE A 124 -8.80 3.69 12.33
C PHE A 124 -7.43 4.39 12.23
N GLY A 125 -7.40 5.61 11.70
CA GLY A 125 -6.17 6.36 11.48
C GLY A 125 -5.31 5.79 10.36
N THR A 126 -5.92 5.10 9.39
CA THR A 126 -5.24 4.52 8.24
C THR A 126 -5.88 5.01 6.96
N ASP A 127 -5.11 5.76 6.18
CA ASP A 127 -5.51 6.23 4.85
C ASP A 127 -5.03 5.26 3.76
N ASN A 128 -5.81 5.17 2.67
CA ASN A 128 -5.43 4.55 1.42
C ASN A 128 -4.84 3.13 1.55
N PRO A 129 -5.62 2.11 1.92
CA PRO A 129 -5.15 0.72 2.00
C PRO A 129 -4.52 0.20 0.70
N ASP A 130 -5.01 0.66 -0.46
CA ASP A 130 -4.50 0.38 -1.79
C ASP A 130 -3.04 0.82 -1.95
N GLN A 131 -2.70 2.03 -1.52
CA GLN A 131 -1.33 2.55 -1.55
C GLN A 131 -0.41 1.76 -0.61
N ARG A 132 -0.89 1.38 0.60
CA ARG A 132 -0.11 0.55 1.54
C ARG A 132 0.26 -0.79 0.92
N ILE A 133 -0.70 -1.44 0.23
CA ILE A 133 -0.50 -2.75 -0.40
C ILE A 133 0.36 -2.63 -1.67
N ALA A 134 0.11 -1.64 -2.52
CA ALA A 134 0.79 -1.51 -3.81
C ALA A 134 2.20 -0.94 -3.70
N GLU A 135 2.40 0.10 -2.87
CA GLU A 135 3.64 0.89 -2.83
C GLU A 135 4.46 0.63 -1.57
N ASP A 136 3.86 0.74 -0.36
CA ASP A 136 4.63 0.68 0.89
C ASP A 136 5.28 -0.70 1.12
N PHE A 137 4.63 -1.83 0.73
CA PHE A 137 5.29 -3.15 0.80
C PHE A 137 6.48 -3.26 -0.15
N ARG A 138 6.40 -2.66 -1.34
CA ARG A 138 7.53 -2.63 -2.27
C ARG A 138 8.69 -1.84 -1.67
N GLU A 139 8.43 -0.61 -1.19
CA GLU A 139 9.43 0.25 -0.58
C GLU A 139 10.07 -0.41 0.65
N PHE A 140 9.26 -1.05 1.49
CA PHE A 140 9.75 -1.77 2.67
C PHE A 140 10.76 -2.85 2.31
N VAL A 141 10.46 -3.70 1.31
CA VAL A 141 11.35 -4.78 0.89
C VAL A 141 12.62 -4.21 0.25
N ASP A 142 12.46 -3.25 -0.68
CA ASP A 142 13.57 -2.66 -1.43
C ASP A 142 14.53 -1.94 -0.49
N ASP A 143 14.02 -1.12 0.42
CA ASP A 143 14.84 -0.38 1.37
C ASP A 143 15.47 -1.28 2.44
N THR A 144 14.76 -2.31 2.90
CA THR A 144 15.30 -3.28 3.87
C THR A 144 16.53 -3.98 3.30
N LEU A 145 16.42 -4.51 2.07
CA LEU A 145 17.54 -5.22 1.43
C LEU A 145 18.68 -4.27 1.07
N ALA A 146 18.36 -3.08 0.56
CA ALA A 146 19.36 -2.09 0.21
C ALA A 146 20.14 -1.57 1.43
N LEU A 147 19.45 -1.33 2.56
CA LEU A 147 20.11 -0.93 3.81
C LEU A 147 20.93 -2.07 4.40
N PHE A 148 20.41 -3.30 4.41
CA PHE A 148 21.11 -4.47 4.92
C PHE A 148 22.40 -4.76 4.14
N PHE A 149 22.31 -4.90 2.81
CA PHE A 149 23.48 -5.19 1.97
C PHE A 149 24.43 -4.00 1.86
N GLY A 150 23.89 -2.79 1.87
CA GLY A 150 24.70 -1.57 1.89
C GLY A 150 25.53 -1.47 3.18
N LEU A 151 24.91 -1.70 4.33
CA LEU A 151 25.61 -1.72 5.63
C LEU A 151 26.66 -2.83 5.69
N LEU A 152 26.31 -4.03 5.26
CA LEU A 152 27.23 -5.18 5.20
C LEU A 152 28.43 -4.85 4.33
N SER A 153 28.19 -4.40 3.10
CA SER A 153 29.23 -4.09 2.12
C SER A 153 30.14 -2.96 2.62
N SER A 154 29.54 -1.86 3.13
CA SER A 154 30.32 -0.73 3.64
C SER A 154 31.15 -1.11 4.86
N THR A 155 30.60 -1.90 5.79
CA THR A 155 31.35 -2.33 6.99
C THR A 155 32.52 -3.25 6.62
N VAL A 156 32.29 -4.25 5.77
CA VAL A 156 33.34 -5.20 5.37
C VAL A 156 34.41 -4.50 4.51
N SER A 157 34.02 -3.63 3.55
CA SER A 157 34.96 -2.84 2.77
C SER A 157 35.77 -1.91 3.66
N PHE A 158 35.16 -1.23 4.62
CA PHE A 158 35.85 -0.39 5.58
C PHE A 158 36.94 -1.17 6.32
N LEU A 159 36.59 -2.31 6.91
CA LEU A 159 37.56 -3.15 7.64
C LEU A 159 38.70 -3.64 6.76
N ALA A 160 38.38 -4.12 5.56
CA ALA A 160 39.38 -4.62 4.61
C ALA A 160 40.35 -3.53 4.16
N PHE A 161 39.84 -2.38 3.73
CA PHE A 161 40.67 -1.29 3.20
C PHE A 161 41.35 -0.48 4.28
N VAL A 162 40.82 -0.38 5.49
CA VAL A 162 41.55 0.17 6.66
C VAL A 162 42.75 -0.71 6.97
N GLY A 163 42.65 -2.05 6.93
CA GLY A 163 43.78 -2.94 7.10
C GLY A 163 44.90 -2.70 6.07
N ILE A 164 44.52 -2.57 4.79
CA ILE A 164 45.45 -2.26 3.70
C ILE A 164 46.12 -0.88 3.91
N LEU A 165 45.30 0.12 4.21
CA LEU A 165 45.78 1.48 4.39
C LEU A 165 46.71 1.58 5.60
N TRP A 166 46.44 0.84 6.68
CA TRP A 166 47.29 0.78 7.87
C TRP A 166 48.67 0.18 7.56
N THR A 167 48.71 -0.91 6.83
CA THR A 167 49.96 -1.59 6.47
C THR A 167 50.83 -0.78 5.50
N LEU A 168 50.20 -0.14 4.50
CA LEU A 168 50.91 0.62 3.46
C LEU A 168 51.38 2.00 3.94
N SER A 169 50.64 2.66 4.86
CA SER A 169 50.95 4.01 5.28
C SER A 169 52.20 4.10 6.17
N GLY A 170 52.52 3.04 6.93
CA GLY A 170 53.62 3.05 7.88
C GLY A 170 53.53 4.16 8.94
N PRO A 171 54.60 4.40 9.73
CA PRO A 171 54.60 5.47 10.71
C PRO A 171 55.03 6.83 10.08
N ILE A 172 54.49 7.93 10.60
CA ILE A 172 54.97 9.29 10.36
C ILE A 172 55.31 9.95 11.69
N THR A 173 56.43 10.68 11.75
CA THR A 173 56.82 11.44 12.95
C THR A 173 56.43 12.90 12.75
N LEU A 174 55.45 13.37 13.52
CA LEU A 174 54.99 14.76 13.50
C LEU A 174 55.27 15.40 14.89
N ALA A 175 56.02 16.48 14.93
CA ALA A 175 56.32 17.17 16.18
C ALA A 175 56.85 16.26 17.32
N GLY A 176 57.66 15.22 16.99
CA GLY A 176 58.21 14.27 17.95
C GLY A 176 57.30 13.11 18.36
N VAL A 177 56.09 13.07 17.87
CA VAL A 177 55.14 11.95 18.09
C VAL A 177 55.08 11.06 16.85
N THR A 178 55.33 9.76 17.01
CA THR A 178 55.23 8.78 15.92
C THR A 178 53.80 8.23 15.85
N VAL A 179 53.10 8.54 14.77
CA VAL A 179 51.74 8.08 14.52
C VAL A 179 51.77 6.92 13.54
N PRO A 180 51.48 5.68 13.98
CA PRO A 180 51.38 4.52 13.07
C PRO A 180 50.08 4.58 12.28
N GLY A 181 50.11 4.12 11.02
CA GLY A 181 48.92 4.06 10.21
C GLY A 181 48.24 5.40 9.91
N TYR A 182 49.02 6.47 9.85
CA TYR A 182 48.52 7.86 9.82
C TYR A 182 47.48 8.12 8.71
N MET A 183 47.60 7.45 7.56
CA MET A 183 46.62 7.59 6.46
C MET A 183 45.22 7.15 6.83
N VAL A 184 45.06 6.23 7.76
CA VAL A 184 43.74 5.83 8.28
C VAL A 184 43.07 6.98 9.03
N TRP A 185 43.84 7.64 9.92
CA TRP A 185 43.33 8.78 10.68
C TRP A 185 42.99 9.95 9.77
N VAL A 186 43.82 10.18 8.74
CA VAL A 186 43.57 11.21 7.71
C VAL A 186 42.32 10.89 6.91
N ALA A 187 42.09 9.61 6.53
CA ALA A 187 40.89 9.19 5.81
C ALA A 187 39.63 9.38 6.65
N ILE A 188 39.68 8.99 7.93
CA ILE A 188 38.56 9.17 8.86
C ILE A 188 38.25 10.66 9.07
N GLY A 189 39.28 11.47 9.31
CA GLY A 189 39.13 12.92 9.48
C GLY A 189 38.56 13.60 8.24
N TYR A 190 39.03 13.22 7.04
CA TYR A 190 38.52 13.70 5.76
C TYR A 190 37.06 13.33 5.55
N ALA A 191 36.73 12.06 5.74
CA ALA A 191 35.35 11.58 5.60
C ALA A 191 34.39 12.22 6.62
N PHE A 192 34.83 12.39 7.87
CA PHE A 192 34.05 13.06 8.92
C PHE A 192 33.79 14.53 8.58
N ALA A 193 34.84 15.28 8.19
CA ALA A 193 34.69 16.68 7.79
C ALA A 193 33.76 16.82 6.57
N GLY A 194 33.93 15.95 5.57
CA GLY A 194 33.05 15.89 4.41
C GLY A 194 31.61 15.62 4.77
N SER A 195 31.37 14.65 5.65
CA SER A 195 30.02 14.26 6.10
C SER A 195 29.32 15.39 6.86
N VAL A 196 30.01 16.06 7.77
CA VAL A 196 29.45 17.21 8.52
C VAL A 196 29.10 18.36 7.59
N LEU A 197 29.99 18.69 6.64
CA LEU A 197 29.76 19.75 5.66
C LEU A 197 28.64 19.38 4.68
N ALA A 198 28.61 18.15 4.17
CA ALA A 198 27.55 17.63 3.30
C ALA A 198 26.19 17.72 4.00
N HIS A 199 26.11 17.31 5.27
CA HIS A 199 24.87 17.43 6.05
C HIS A 199 24.40 18.89 6.20
N ARG A 200 25.32 19.80 6.53
CA ARG A 200 24.98 21.24 6.68
C ARG A 200 24.46 21.86 5.37
N VAL A 201 25.13 21.57 4.25
CA VAL A 201 24.75 22.11 2.94
C VAL A 201 23.50 21.41 2.38
N GLY A 202 23.35 20.10 2.62
CA GLY A 202 22.24 19.27 2.10
C GLY A 202 20.95 19.35 2.91
N ARG A 203 21.01 19.69 4.20
CA ARG A 203 19.85 19.74 5.11
C ARG A 203 18.63 20.49 4.56
N PRO A 204 18.74 21.66 3.90
CA PRO A 204 17.60 22.35 3.33
C PRO A 204 16.85 21.54 2.26
N LEU A 205 17.54 20.65 1.51
CA LEU A 205 16.94 19.84 0.46
C LEU A 205 15.88 18.87 1.00
N ILE A 206 16.05 18.36 2.22
CA ILE A 206 15.11 17.43 2.85
C ILE A 206 13.74 18.10 3.00
N GLY A 207 13.70 19.29 3.58
CA GLY A 207 12.45 20.03 3.78
C GLY A 207 11.83 20.53 2.47
N LEU A 208 12.66 20.89 1.48
CA LEU A 208 12.20 21.30 0.16
C LEU A 208 11.58 20.14 -0.61
N ASN A 209 12.19 18.96 -0.60
CA ASN A 209 11.66 17.76 -1.24
C ASN A 209 10.34 17.30 -0.59
N PHE A 210 10.23 17.37 0.73
CA PHE A 210 8.98 17.07 1.43
C PHE A 210 7.83 18.02 1.00
N ARG A 211 8.12 19.33 0.91
CA ARG A 211 7.15 20.31 0.39
C ARG A 211 6.80 20.06 -1.06
N GLN A 212 7.76 19.65 -1.89
CA GLN A 212 7.52 19.32 -3.29
C GLN A 212 6.50 18.18 -3.43
N GLN A 213 6.71 17.08 -2.70
CA GLN A 213 5.78 15.94 -2.70
C GLN A 213 4.36 16.36 -2.27
N ARG A 214 4.26 17.22 -1.25
CA ARG A 214 2.96 17.74 -0.81
C ARG A 214 2.28 18.58 -1.90
N TYR A 215 2.98 19.52 -2.51
CA TYR A 215 2.41 20.38 -3.56
C TYR A 215 2.02 19.60 -4.81
N GLU A 216 2.81 18.61 -5.19
CA GLU A 216 2.49 17.66 -6.28
C GLU A 216 1.22 16.85 -5.97
N ALA A 217 1.10 16.36 -4.73
CA ALA A 217 -0.08 15.62 -4.28
C ALA A 217 -1.34 16.52 -4.30
N ASP A 218 -1.25 17.76 -3.78
CA ASP A 218 -2.35 18.73 -3.78
C ASP A 218 -2.80 19.07 -5.21
N PHE A 219 -1.84 19.23 -6.13
CA PHE A 219 -2.14 19.51 -7.53
C PHE A 219 -2.81 18.30 -8.21
N ARG A 220 -2.24 17.10 -8.06
CA ARG A 220 -2.82 15.87 -8.59
C ARG A 220 -4.23 15.61 -8.06
N PHE A 221 -4.46 15.79 -6.77
CA PHE A 221 -5.78 15.64 -6.16
C PHE A 221 -6.80 16.58 -6.81
N SER A 222 -6.43 17.84 -7.06
CA SER A 222 -7.33 18.80 -7.71
C SER A 222 -7.69 18.38 -9.14
N LEU A 223 -6.74 17.82 -9.91
CA LEU A 223 -6.99 17.30 -11.26
C LEU A 223 -7.92 16.07 -11.24
N VAL A 224 -7.71 15.15 -10.28
CA VAL A 224 -8.58 13.98 -10.11
C VAL A 224 -10.01 14.42 -9.80
N ARG A 225 -10.17 15.37 -8.87
CA ARG A 225 -11.48 15.92 -8.50
C ARG A 225 -12.19 16.59 -9.68
N ALA A 226 -11.45 17.34 -10.51
CA ALA A 226 -12.02 17.93 -11.72
C ALA A 226 -12.46 16.87 -12.74
N ARG A 227 -11.69 15.79 -12.90
CA ARG A 227 -12.06 14.67 -13.77
C ARG A 227 -13.33 13.96 -13.28
N GLU A 228 -13.44 13.73 -11.97
CA GLU A 228 -14.61 13.09 -11.36
C GLU A 228 -15.88 13.94 -11.48
N ASN A 229 -15.74 15.25 -11.51
CA ASN A 229 -16.85 16.20 -11.61
C ASN A 229 -16.91 16.92 -12.98
N ALA A 230 -16.35 16.32 -14.04
CA ALA A 230 -16.20 16.96 -15.34
C ALA A 230 -17.52 17.46 -15.92
N GLU A 231 -18.59 16.68 -15.83
CA GLU A 231 -19.93 17.06 -16.30
C GLU A 231 -20.47 18.27 -15.52
N GLY A 232 -20.37 18.26 -14.18
CA GLY A 232 -20.80 19.36 -13.34
C GLY A 232 -20.06 20.66 -13.65
N ILE A 233 -18.72 20.59 -13.80
CA ILE A 233 -17.89 21.74 -14.19
C ILE A 233 -18.33 22.31 -15.54
N ALA A 234 -18.56 21.45 -16.53
CA ALA A 234 -19.00 21.84 -17.87
C ALA A 234 -20.40 22.47 -17.84
N LEU A 235 -21.36 21.90 -17.09
CA LEU A 235 -22.71 22.45 -16.93
C LEU A 235 -22.71 23.82 -16.25
N TYR A 236 -21.85 24.03 -15.24
CA TYR A 236 -21.69 25.32 -14.58
C TYR A 236 -20.80 26.30 -15.35
N ARG A 237 -20.17 25.88 -16.48
CA ARG A 237 -19.16 26.67 -17.22
C ARG A 237 -18.03 27.16 -16.32
N GLY A 238 -17.58 26.26 -15.41
CA GLY A 238 -16.63 26.57 -14.34
C GLY A 238 -15.15 26.46 -14.76
N GLU A 239 -14.84 26.19 -16.03
CA GLU A 239 -13.47 25.89 -16.52
C GLU A 239 -12.48 27.02 -16.22
N ALA A 240 -12.92 28.28 -16.28
CA ALA A 240 -12.04 29.42 -16.01
C ALA A 240 -11.63 29.47 -14.52
N GLY A 241 -12.56 29.16 -13.61
CA GLY A 241 -12.28 29.11 -12.16
C GLY A 241 -11.36 27.94 -11.81
N GLU A 242 -11.62 26.76 -12.38
CA GLU A 242 -10.75 25.60 -12.18
C GLU A 242 -9.33 25.83 -12.73
N LEU A 243 -9.21 26.48 -13.90
CA LEU A 243 -7.92 26.84 -14.49
C LEU A 243 -7.10 27.76 -13.56
N GLU A 244 -7.73 28.76 -12.96
CA GLU A 244 -7.08 29.66 -12.01
C GLU A 244 -6.62 28.89 -10.75
N GLY A 245 -7.48 28.00 -10.22
CA GLY A 245 -7.17 27.11 -9.13
C GLY A 245 -5.97 26.19 -9.42
N PHE A 246 -5.91 25.62 -10.63
CA PHE A 246 -4.78 24.79 -11.08
C PHE A 246 -3.49 25.59 -11.23
N ARG A 247 -3.56 26.79 -11.82
CA ARG A 247 -2.40 27.70 -11.97
C ARG A 247 -1.83 28.10 -10.61
N ALA A 248 -2.68 28.41 -9.65
CA ALA A 248 -2.24 28.76 -8.29
C ALA A 248 -1.55 27.59 -7.58
N ARG A 249 -2.08 26.36 -7.71
CA ARG A 249 -1.48 25.15 -7.11
C ARG A 249 -0.18 24.80 -7.83
N PHE A 250 -0.16 24.80 -9.15
CA PHE A 250 1.05 24.53 -9.94
C PHE A 250 2.13 25.61 -9.74
N GLY A 251 1.73 26.86 -9.55
CA GLY A 251 2.64 27.94 -9.18
C GLY A 251 3.43 27.68 -7.90
N ARG A 252 2.81 27.01 -6.89
CA ARG A 252 3.51 26.57 -5.67
C ARG A 252 4.52 25.46 -5.97
N VAL A 253 4.19 24.52 -6.84
CA VAL A 253 5.11 23.46 -7.31
C VAL A 253 6.35 24.10 -7.95
N VAL A 254 6.14 24.99 -8.92
CA VAL A 254 7.22 25.69 -9.64
C VAL A 254 8.07 26.54 -8.70
N GLY A 255 7.44 27.32 -7.81
CA GLY A 255 8.15 28.17 -6.85
C GLY A 255 9.06 27.36 -5.90
N ASN A 256 8.59 26.22 -5.41
CA ASN A 256 9.40 25.33 -4.58
C ASN A 256 10.52 24.64 -5.39
N TRP A 257 10.24 24.29 -6.67
CA TRP A 257 11.24 23.70 -7.55
C TRP A 257 12.44 24.62 -7.77
N TRP A 258 12.21 25.92 -7.93
CA TRP A 258 13.28 26.90 -8.01
C TRP A 258 14.16 26.89 -6.75
N GLN A 259 13.56 26.77 -5.56
CA GLN A 259 14.31 26.66 -4.32
C GLN A 259 15.13 25.36 -4.24
N ILE A 260 14.57 24.24 -4.71
CA ILE A 260 15.28 22.96 -4.82
C ILE A 260 16.48 23.10 -5.75
N MET A 261 16.31 23.68 -6.94
CA MET A 261 17.40 23.89 -7.90
C MET A 261 18.54 24.71 -7.30
N LEU A 262 18.24 25.79 -6.57
CA LEU A 262 19.27 26.61 -5.91
C LEU A 262 20.00 25.86 -4.79
N ALA A 263 19.26 25.09 -3.99
CA ALA A 263 19.86 24.27 -2.93
C ALA A 263 20.69 23.12 -3.53
N GLN A 264 20.19 22.46 -4.58
CA GLN A 264 20.87 21.40 -5.31
C GLN A 264 22.16 21.94 -5.94
N LYS A 265 22.13 23.12 -6.57
CA LYS A 265 23.33 23.77 -7.12
C LYS A 265 24.42 23.96 -6.06
N ARG A 266 24.05 24.46 -4.86
CA ARG A 266 25.01 24.64 -3.75
C ARG A 266 25.59 23.32 -3.28
N PHE A 267 24.75 22.31 -3.13
CA PHE A 267 25.16 20.96 -2.73
C PHE A 267 26.07 20.31 -3.78
N THR A 268 25.76 20.45 -5.07
CA THR A 268 26.57 19.90 -6.17
C THR A 268 27.93 20.58 -6.25
N TRP A 269 28.01 21.90 -6.07
CA TRP A 269 29.32 22.60 -5.98
C TRP A 269 30.19 22.03 -4.88
N PHE A 270 29.61 21.86 -3.68
CA PHE A 270 30.33 21.29 -2.55
C PHE A 270 30.77 19.85 -2.83
N SER A 271 29.85 18.99 -3.24
CA SER A 271 30.12 17.55 -3.45
C SER A 271 31.13 17.32 -4.58
N SER A 272 31.04 18.10 -5.67
CA SER A 272 32.01 18.02 -6.77
C SER A 272 33.41 18.48 -6.33
N PHE A 273 33.51 19.60 -5.62
CA PHE A 273 34.79 20.07 -5.10
C PHE A 273 35.41 19.05 -4.13
N TYR A 274 34.60 18.55 -3.18
CA TYR A 274 35.03 17.55 -2.21
C TYR A 274 35.48 16.26 -2.90
N GLY A 275 34.72 15.79 -3.92
CA GLY A 275 35.07 14.60 -4.69
C GLY A 275 36.35 14.76 -5.50
N GLN A 276 36.59 15.91 -6.14
CA GLN A 276 37.84 16.19 -6.87
C GLN A 276 39.03 16.28 -5.92
N LEU A 277 38.86 16.93 -4.76
CA LEU A 277 39.90 16.99 -3.74
C LEU A 277 40.25 15.58 -3.24
N ALA A 278 39.28 14.69 -3.06
CA ALA A 278 39.48 13.30 -2.61
C ALA A 278 40.41 12.51 -3.53
N ILE A 279 40.46 12.82 -4.83
CA ILE A 279 41.35 12.14 -5.79
C ILE A 279 42.81 12.51 -5.52
N VAL A 280 43.10 13.79 -5.27
CA VAL A 280 44.50 14.31 -5.14
C VAL A 280 44.99 14.23 -3.72
N PHE A 281 44.11 14.39 -2.73
CA PHE A 281 44.45 14.53 -1.32
C PHE A 281 45.29 13.36 -0.76
N PRO A 282 44.98 12.06 -1.00
CA PRO A 282 45.79 10.96 -0.52
C PRO A 282 47.19 10.94 -1.13
N PHE A 283 47.33 11.37 -2.39
CA PHE A 283 48.64 11.49 -3.02
C PHE A 283 49.49 12.62 -2.39
N LEU A 284 48.87 13.76 -2.12
CA LEU A 284 49.55 14.89 -1.43
C LEU A 284 50.08 14.45 -0.06
N VAL A 285 49.28 13.72 0.71
CA VAL A 285 49.66 13.27 2.07
C VAL A 285 50.68 12.15 2.04
N ALA A 286 50.65 11.25 1.04
CA ALA A 286 51.62 10.15 0.88
C ALA A 286 52.89 10.52 0.11
N ALA A 287 52.92 11.67 -0.60
CA ALA A 287 54.04 12.12 -1.43
C ALA A 287 55.40 12.15 -0.71
N PRO A 288 55.53 12.66 0.55
CA PRO A 288 56.84 12.67 1.23
C PRO A 288 57.48 11.28 1.33
N ARG A 289 56.69 10.24 1.52
CA ARG A 289 57.17 8.84 1.59
C ARG A 289 57.60 8.30 0.24
N TYR A 290 56.92 8.69 -0.83
CA TYR A 290 57.28 8.30 -2.19
C TYR A 290 58.61 8.97 -2.59
N PHE A 291 58.74 10.27 -2.37
CA PHE A 291 59.96 11.02 -2.71
C PHE A 291 61.17 10.66 -1.82
N SER A 292 60.92 10.17 -0.60
CA SER A 292 61.99 9.63 0.27
C SER A 292 62.41 8.19 -0.13
N GLY A 293 61.77 7.56 -1.11
CA GLY A 293 62.02 6.18 -1.51
C GLY A 293 61.46 5.11 -0.59
N ALA A 294 60.66 5.51 0.44
CA ALA A 294 60.07 4.55 1.39
C ALA A 294 58.94 3.69 0.79
N ILE A 295 58.31 4.17 -0.27
CA ILE A 295 57.29 3.45 -1.03
C ILE A 295 57.53 3.61 -2.53
N GLN A 296 57.19 2.59 -3.33
CA GLN A 296 57.21 2.61 -4.81
C GLN A 296 55.90 3.26 -5.35
N LEU A 297 55.86 3.54 -6.67
CA LEU A 297 54.71 4.13 -7.34
C LEU A 297 53.44 3.28 -7.15
N GLY A 298 53.57 1.97 -7.23
CA GLY A 298 52.41 1.08 -6.98
C GLY A 298 51.87 1.18 -5.57
N GLY A 299 52.72 1.33 -4.56
CA GLY A 299 52.28 1.56 -3.18
C GLY A 299 51.54 2.89 -3.02
N LEU A 300 52.01 3.96 -3.70
CA LEU A 300 51.31 5.24 -3.74
C LEU A 300 49.91 5.13 -4.37
N MET A 301 49.79 4.39 -5.49
CA MET A 301 48.50 4.13 -6.15
C MET A 301 47.57 3.28 -5.29
N GLN A 302 48.09 2.26 -4.61
CA GLN A 302 47.31 1.45 -3.66
C GLN A 302 46.73 2.28 -2.50
N ILE A 303 47.55 3.19 -1.96
CA ILE A 303 47.13 4.12 -0.89
C ILE A 303 45.96 5.00 -1.40
N GLY A 304 46.09 5.57 -2.61
CA GLY A 304 45.03 6.39 -3.21
C GLY A 304 43.70 5.63 -3.37
N ASN A 305 43.78 4.42 -3.92
CA ASN A 305 42.60 3.56 -4.09
C ASN A 305 42.00 3.12 -2.75
N ALA A 306 42.80 2.67 -1.80
CA ALA A 306 42.35 2.25 -0.47
C ALA A 306 41.70 3.41 0.30
N PHE A 307 42.28 4.63 0.20
CA PHE A 307 41.69 5.85 0.76
C PHE A 307 40.28 6.11 0.18
N GLY A 308 40.12 6.00 -1.15
CA GLY A 308 38.85 6.16 -1.82
C GLY A 308 37.81 5.17 -1.34
N GLU A 309 38.18 3.89 -1.16
CA GLU A 309 37.26 2.86 -0.66
C GLU A 309 36.88 3.07 0.81
N VAL A 310 37.81 3.48 1.67
CA VAL A 310 37.52 3.88 3.06
C VAL A 310 36.56 5.07 3.11
N GLN A 311 36.82 6.08 2.28
CA GLN A 311 35.95 7.26 2.17
C GLN A 311 34.53 6.88 1.72
N LYS A 312 34.37 6.08 0.66
CA LYS A 312 33.07 5.60 0.17
C LYS A 312 32.32 4.85 1.26
N ALA A 313 33.00 3.94 1.97
CA ALA A 313 32.40 3.15 3.04
C ALA A 313 31.89 4.04 4.19
N LEU A 314 32.62 5.09 4.57
CA LEU A 314 32.18 6.04 5.59
C LEU A 314 31.08 6.98 5.09
N SER A 315 31.12 7.40 3.82
CA SER A 315 30.10 8.26 3.21
C SER A 315 28.75 7.54 3.08
N TRP A 316 28.73 6.22 2.97
CA TRP A 316 27.50 5.44 2.87
C TRP A 316 26.51 5.74 4.01
N PHE A 317 26.99 5.94 5.24
CA PHE A 317 26.10 6.25 6.38
C PHE A 317 25.36 7.59 6.21
N VAL A 318 25.98 8.55 5.54
CA VAL A 318 25.33 9.84 5.24
C VAL A 318 24.35 9.70 4.10
N ASP A 319 24.71 8.97 3.05
CA ASP A 319 23.87 8.74 1.88
C ASP A 319 22.65 7.87 2.23
N ALA A 320 22.81 6.90 3.13
CA ALA A 320 21.74 6.03 3.62
C ALA A 320 20.72 6.74 4.53
N TYR A 321 21.04 7.93 5.06
CA TYR A 321 20.19 8.62 6.05
C TYR A 321 18.78 8.91 5.53
N VAL A 322 18.65 9.40 4.29
CA VAL A 322 17.34 9.70 3.68
C VAL A 322 16.54 8.41 3.48
N ARG A 323 17.20 7.36 3.00
CA ARG A 323 16.58 6.03 2.83
C ARG A 323 16.16 5.42 4.16
N LEU A 324 16.97 5.56 5.20
CA LEU A 324 16.64 5.10 6.55
C LEU A 324 15.39 5.81 7.10
N ALA A 325 15.27 7.13 6.86
CA ALA A 325 14.09 7.89 7.28
C ALA A 325 12.82 7.46 6.51
N SER A 326 12.92 7.26 5.20
CA SER A 326 11.84 6.74 4.36
C SER A 326 11.42 5.34 4.80
N TRP A 327 12.38 4.44 4.95
CA TRP A 327 12.18 3.07 5.42
C TRP A 327 11.47 3.00 6.78
N ARG A 328 11.90 3.84 7.73
CA ARG A 328 11.23 3.96 9.02
C ARG A 328 9.78 4.41 8.89
N ALA A 329 9.52 5.42 8.07
CA ALA A 329 8.17 5.93 7.83
C ALA A 329 7.28 4.87 7.17
N SER A 330 7.79 4.09 6.20
CA SER A 330 7.06 2.99 5.57
C SER A 330 6.72 1.88 6.57
N ILE A 331 7.65 1.53 7.48
CA ILE A 331 7.38 0.56 8.55
C ILE A 331 6.28 1.07 9.49
N GLU A 332 6.35 2.34 9.93
CA GLU A 332 5.34 2.93 10.83
C GLU A 332 3.95 2.94 10.18
N ARG A 333 3.86 3.24 8.87
CA ARG A 333 2.59 3.21 8.11
C ARG A 333 2.04 1.78 7.97
N LEU A 334 2.91 0.83 7.62
CA LEU A 334 2.51 -0.58 7.46
C LEU A 334 2.08 -1.22 8.79
N ASP A 335 2.80 -0.96 9.87
CA ASP A 335 2.42 -1.45 11.21
C ASP A 335 1.08 -0.85 11.66
N GLY A 336 0.86 0.45 11.39
CA GLY A 336 -0.43 1.10 11.61
C GLY A 336 -1.56 0.48 10.80
N PHE A 337 -1.31 0.16 9.52
CA PHE A 337 -2.28 -0.53 8.67
C PHE A 337 -2.64 -1.91 9.18
N ILE A 338 -1.65 -2.72 9.57
CA ILE A 338 -1.88 -4.05 10.14
C ILE A 338 -2.69 -3.97 11.43
N ASP A 339 -2.34 -3.04 12.32
CA ASP A 339 -3.10 -2.80 13.56
C ASP A 339 -4.54 -2.38 13.28
N ALA A 340 -4.78 -1.56 12.23
CA ALA A 340 -6.10 -1.16 11.80
C ALA A 340 -6.93 -2.34 11.30
N VAL A 341 -6.34 -3.21 10.45
CA VAL A 341 -6.99 -4.43 9.95
C VAL A 341 -7.34 -5.37 11.12
N GLU A 342 -6.41 -5.60 12.05
CA GLU A 342 -6.66 -6.45 13.23
C GLU A 342 -7.78 -5.88 14.11
N ARG A 343 -7.77 -4.57 14.37
CA ARG A 343 -8.85 -3.91 15.13
C ARG A 343 -10.20 -3.98 14.41
N ALA A 344 -10.21 -3.76 13.10
CA ALA A 344 -11.43 -3.87 12.30
C ALA A 344 -12.03 -5.28 12.34
N ARG A 345 -11.20 -6.33 12.38
CA ARG A 345 -11.65 -7.72 12.53
C ARG A 345 -12.23 -8.02 13.91
N LEU A 346 -11.73 -7.36 14.94
CA LEU A 346 -12.23 -7.53 16.32
C LEU A 346 -13.53 -6.74 16.59
N LEU A 347 -13.93 -5.81 15.69
CA LEU A 347 -15.23 -5.17 15.80
C LEU A 347 -16.36 -6.20 15.64
N GLY A 348 -17.42 -6.05 16.44
CA GLY A 348 -18.64 -6.83 16.30
C GLY A 348 -18.81 -7.97 17.30
N ALA A 349 -18.06 -8.01 18.37
CA ALA A 349 -18.23 -9.01 19.42
C ALA A 349 -19.58 -8.92 20.17
N GLY A 350 -20.31 -7.79 20.04
CA GLY A 350 -21.61 -7.56 20.72
C GLY A 350 -22.83 -8.03 19.94
N LEU A 351 -22.72 -8.19 18.61
CA LEU A 351 -23.83 -8.58 17.73
C LEU A 351 -23.53 -9.94 17.11
N THR A 352 -24.33 -10.94 17.46
CA THR A 352 -24.16 -12.30 16.94
C THR A 352 -25.24 -12.63 15.92
N VAL A 353 -24.81 -12.98 14.70
CA VAL A 353 -25.71 -13.50 13.66
C VAL A 353 -25.50 -15.01 13.55
N ARG A 354 -26.50 -15.78 13.96
CA ARG A 354 -26.51 -17.24 13.78
C ARG A 354 -27.03 -17.58 12.40
N GLU A 355 -26.44 -18.53 11.74
CA GLU A 355 -26.97 -19.05 10.47
C GLU A 355 -28.15 -19.97 10.72
N GLY A 356 -29.23 -19.77 9.96
CA GLY A 356 -30.44 -20.58 10.05
C GLY A 356 -31.28 -20.51 8.78
N ASP A 357 -32.38 -21.27 8.79
CA ASP A 357 -33.33 -21.31 7.66
C ASP A 357 -34.39 -20.20 7.74
N VAL A 358 -34.55 -19.59 8.89
CA VAL A 358 -35.54 -18.53 9.18
C VAL A 358 -34.78 -17.25 9.57
N ILE A 359 -35.30 -16.11 9.18
CA ILE A 359 -34.79 -14.83 9.69
C ILE A 359 -35.55 -14.52 10.99
N ALA A 360 -34.83 -14.37 12.10
CA ALA A 360 -35.40 -14.03 13.39
C ALA A 360 -34.58 -12.95 14.10
N PHE A 361 -35.28 -11.95 14.63
CA PHE A 361 -34.70 -10.92 15.48
C PHE A 361 -35.12 -11.21 16.93
N ASP A 362 -34.28 -11.90 17.71
CA ASP A 362 -34.65 -12.30 19.08
C ASP A 362 -34.59 -11.09 20.03
N THR A 363 -33.43 -10.50 20.21
CA THR A 363 -33.23 -9.24 20.92
C THR A 363 -32.02 -8.54 20.34
N VAL A 364 -32.25 -7.62 19.43
CA VAL A 364 -31.19 -6.95 18.65
C VAL A 364 -31.28 -5.44 18.81
N ARG A 365 -30.18 -4.82 19.22
CA ARG A 365 -29.98 -3.39 19.10
C ARG A 365 -28.90 -3.12 18.07
N VAL A 366 -29.27 -2.47 17.00
CA VAL A 366 -28.36 -2.04 15.93
C VAL A 366 -27.97 -0.61 16.18
N ASP A 367 -26.67 -0.35 16.26
CA ASP A 367 -26.11 0.98 16.48
C ASP A 367 -25.43 1.48 15.20
N VAL A 368 -25.22 2.80 15.09
CA VAL A 368 -24.37 3.41 14.05
C VAL A 368 -23.20 4.14 14.70
N PRO A 369 -22.02 4.09 14.12
CA PRO A 369 -20.88 4.84 14.60
C PRO A 369 -21.20 6.34 14.50
N LEU A 370 -20.81 7.09 15.54
CA LEU A 370 -20.77 8.54 15.48
C LEU A 370 -19.59 8.92 14.59
N CYS A 371 -19.83 8.94 13.28
CA CYS A 371 -18.87 9.58 12.38
C CYS A 371 -18.83 11.05 12.74
N ALA A 372 -17.62 11.61 12.82
CA ALA A 372 -17.42 13.05 12.79
C ALA A 372 -17.82 13.57 11.39
N GLN A 373 -19.10 13.54 11.06
CA GLN A 373 -19.66 14.41 10.04
C GLN A 373 -19.65 15.80 10.68
N THR A 374 -18.53 16.47 10.56
CA THR A 374 -18.50 17.91 10.64
C THR A 374 -19.33 18.41 9.47
N ASP A 375 -20.53 18.90 9.75
CA ASP A 375 -21.01 20.01 8.98
C ASP A 375 -19.88 21.05 9.02
N ALA A 376 -19.23 21.27 7.90
CA ALA A 376 -18.06 22.15 7.79
C ALA A 376 -18.39 23.60 8.20
N ASP A 377 -19.68 23.90 8.35
CA ASP A 377 -20.22 25.19 8.75
C ASP A 377 -20.38 25.36 10.27
N ALA A 378 -20.13 24.31 11.09
CA ALA A 378 -20.32 24.37 12.56
C ALA A 378 -19.02 24.41 13.37
N VAL A 379 -17.85 24.42 12.72
CA VAL A 379 -16.54 24.43 13.39
C VAL A 379 -16.03 25.87 13.46
N GLU A 380 -16.37 26.59 14.56
CA GLU A 380 -15.88 27.95 14.77
C GLU A 380 -14.43 28.03 15.30
N THR A 381 -13.88 26.95 15.84
CA THR A 381 -12.53 26.98 16.43
C THR A 381 -11.67 25.72 16.08
N ALA A 382 -10.35 25.89 16.13
CA ALA A 382 -9.40 24.78 15.91
C ALA A 382 -9.51 23.68 17.01
N ASP A 383 -10.05 24.00 18.18
CA ASP A 383 -10.27 23.06 19.27
C ASP A 383 -11.54 22.22 19.03
N ASP A 384 -12.58 22.79 18.42
CA ASP A 384 -13.79 22.05 18.01
C ASP A 384 -13.46 21.04 16.90
N ALA A 385 -12.62 21.42 15.92
CA ALA A 385 -12.12 20.50 14.88
C ALA A 385 -11.33 19.32 15.48
N ARG A 386 -10.53 19.56 16.53
CA ARG A 386 -9.80 18.49 17.23
C ARG A 386 -10.72 17.60 18.07
N ALA A 387 -11.73 18.17 18.71
CA ALA A 387 -12.69 17.41 19.50
C ALA A 387 -13.55 16.50 18.61
N VAL A 388 -13.96 16.99 17.42
CA VAL A 388 -14.73 16.24 16.43
C VAL A 388 -13.89 15.14 15.80
N ALA A 389 -12.65 15.41 15.43
CA ALA A 389 -11.71 14.39 14.94
C ALA A 389 -11.41 13.31 15.99
N ALA A 390 -11.37 13.68 17.28
CA ALA A 390 -11.20 12.74 18.38
C ALA A 390 -12.44 11.87 18.64
N ALA A 391 -13.64 12.38 18.38
CA ALA A 391 -14.89 11.63 18.57
C ALA A 391 -15.12 10.55 17.50
N GLY A 392 -14.57 10.73 16.29
CA GLY A 392 -14.65 9.74 15.19
C GLY A 392 -13.53 8.71 15.19
N ALA A 393 -12.43 8.95 15.92
CA ALA A 393 -11.29 8.03 15.96
C ALA A 393 -11.61 6.80 16.83
N VAL A 394 -11.27 5.62 16.32
CA VAL A 394 -11.34 4.38 17.10
C VAL A 394 -10.25 4.39 18.17
N PRO A 395 -10.61 4.42 19.48
CA PRO A 395 -9.62 4.38 20.54
C PRO A 395 -8.81 3.08 20.51
N ALA A 396 -7.66 3.06 21.18
CA ALA A 396 -6.76 1.90 21.21
C ALA A 396 -7.42 0.62 21.78
N ASN A 397 -8.50 0.76 22.55
CA ASN A 397 -9.31 -0.36 23.08
C ASN A 397 -10.36 -0.90 22.07
N GLY A 398 -10.43 -0.36 20.85
CA GLY A 398 -11.37 -0.81 19.81
C GLY A 398 -12.84 -0.36 20.01
N VAL A 399 -13.14 0.45 20.99
CA VAL A 399 -14.51 0.92 21.26
C VAL A 399 -14.78 2.16 20.41
N VAL A 400 -15.71 2.05 19.47
CA VAL A 400 -16.21 3.16 18.65
C VAL A 400 -17.42 3.77 19.35
N ALA A 401 -17.48 5.08 19.46
CA ALA A 401 -18.67 5.75 19.97
C ALA A 401 -19.84 5.50 18.99
N THR A 402 -20.96 5.00 19.49
CA THR A 402 -22.13 4.65 18.68
C THR A 402 -23.39 5.28 19.24
N ARG A 403 -24.42 5.41 18.38
CA ARG A 403 -25.78 5.73 18.81
C ARG A 403 -26.74 4.63 18.37
N PRO A 404 -27.78 4.31 19.17
CA PRO A 404 -28.80 3.36 18.78
C PRO A 404 -29.57 3.82 17.54
N LEU A 405 -29.75 2.91 16.57
CA LEU A 405 -30.49 3.15 15.33
C LEU A 405 -31.79 2.37 15.29
N VAL A 406 -31.74 1.05 15.52
CA VAL A 406 -32.90 0.14 15.46
C VAL A 406 -32.85 -0.79 16.66
N ALA A 407 -34.03 -1.03 17.25
CA ALA A 407 -34.25 -2.11 18.22
C ALA A 407 -35.32 -3.06 17.70
N ALA A 408 -35.01 -4.36 17.70
CA ALA A 408 -35.88 -5.42 17.23
C ALA A 408 -35.99 -6.54 18.27
N GLY A 409 -37.13 -7.21 18.32
CA GLY A 409 -37.32 -8.35 19.22
C GLY A 409 -38.63 -9.11 18.95
N GLY A 410 -38.51 -10.35 18.51
CA GLY A 410 -39.61 -11.26 18.28
C GLY A 410 -40.11 -11.34 16.83
N GLU A 411 -39.61 -10.52 15.91
CA GLU A 411 -40.01 -10.60 14.50
C GLU A 411 -39.35 -11.80 13.80
N ARG A 412 -40.19 -12.58 13.05
CA ARG A 412 -39.72 -13.76 12.30
C ARG A 412 -40.23 -13.72 10.87
N ILE A 413 -39.33 -13.98 9.91
CA ILE A 413 -39.66 -14.13 8.49
C ILE A 413 -39.39 -15.56 8.10
N GLU A 414 -40.43 -16.28 7.75
CA GLU A 414 -40.36 -17.68 7.30
C GLU A 414 -40.01 -17.78 5.81
N PRO A 415 -39.35 -18.85 5.35
CA PRO A 415 -39.15 -19.12 3.93
C PRO A 415 -40.45 -19.11 3.15
N GLY A 416 -40.42 -18.56 1.92
CA GLY A 416 -41.62 -18.41 1.08
C GLY A 416 -42.49 -17.21 1.42
N ARG A 417 -42.26 -16.53 2.54
CA ARG A 417 -42.96 -15.32 2.90
C ARG A 417 -42.26 -14.08 2.37
N HIS A 418 -42.58 -13.67 1.15
CA HIS A 418 -42.04 -12.45 0.55
C HIS A 418 -42.36 -11.24 1.41
N THR A 419 -41.34 -10.48 1.81
CA THR A 419 -41.42 -9.42 2.82
C THR A 419 -40.96 -8.07 2.28
N LEU A 420 -41.82 -7.05 2.36
CA LEU A 420 -41.46 -5.67 2.04
C LEU A 420 -40.99 -4.94 3.31
N VAL A 421 -39.76 -4.46 3.31
CA VAL A 421 -39.22 -3.61 4.39
C VAL A 421 -39.50 -2.16 4.08
N SER A 422 -40.27 -1.49 4.93
CA SER A 422 -40.72 -0.12 4.73
C SER A 422 -40.41 0.79 5.93
N GLY A 423 -40.26 2.07 5.67
CA GLY A 423 -39.99 3.10 6.68
C GLY A 423 -39.36 4.34 6.06
N PRO A 424 -39.27 5.46 6.79
CA PRO A 424 -38.64 6.68 6.30
C PRO A 424 -37.18 6.48 5.89
N SER A 425 -36.62 7.41 5.09
CA SER A 425 -35.21 7.39 4.77
C SER A 425 -34.38 7.59 6.05
N GLY A 426 -33.23 6.90 6.16
CA GLY A 426 -32.34 7.01 7.32
C GLY A 426 -32.76 6.23 8.57
N CYS A 427 -33.92 5.53 8.59
CA CYS A 427 -34.38 4.77 9.75
C CYS A 427 -33.67 3.43 10.00
N GLY A 428 -32.69 3.05 9.15
CA GLY A 428 -31.87 1.84 9.35
C GLY A 428 -32.24 0.61 8.53
N LYS A 429 -33.11 0.72 7.49
CA LYS A 429 -33.50 -0.40 6.62
C LYS A 429 -32.29 -1.14 6.02
N SER A 430 -31.44 -0.43 5.30
CA SER A 430 -30.23 -1.01 4.69
C SER A 430 -29.23 -1.52 5.73
N THR A 431 -29.20 -0.91 6.92
CA THR A 431 -28.35 -1.37 8.01
C THR A 431 -28.81 -2.73 8.54
N LEU A 432 -30.13 -3.00 8.59
CA LEU A 432 -30.67 -4.32 8.92
C LEU A 432 -30.20 -5.39 7.92
N PHE A 433 -30.17 -5.08 6.62
CA PHE A 433 -29.64 -6.01 5.61
C PHE A 433 -28.15 -6.31 5.83
N ARG A 434 -27.36 -5.28 6.18
CA ARG A 434 -25.93 -5.45 6.52
C ARG A 434 -25.72 -6.29 7.78
N VAL A 435 -26.62 -6.17 8.77
CA VAL A 435 -26.61 -7.04 9.94
C VAL A 435 -26.87 -8.48 9.54
N LEU A 436 -27.96 -8.75 8.77
CA LEU A 436 -28.29 -10.11 8.30
C LEU A 436 -27.20 -10.71 7.40
N ALA A 437 -26.48 -9.87 6.65
CA ALA A 437 -25.31 -10.28 5.86
C ALA A 437 -24.05 -10.55 6.72
N GLY A 438 -24.11 -10.27 8.04
CA GLY A 438 -22.98 -10.47 8.98
C GLY A 438 -21.81 -9.51 8.78
N ILE A 439 -22.03 -8.39 8.06
CA ILE A 439 -20.96 -7.41 7.77
C ILE A 439 -21.02 -6.18 8.69
N TRP A 440 -22.14 -5.93 9.39
CA TRP A 440 -22.32 -4.77 10.27
C TRP A 440 -21.86 -5.09 11.70
N PRO A 441 -20.84 -4.40 12.23
CA PRO A 441 -20.25 -4.77 13.52
C PRO A 441 -20.80 -4.01 14.72
N PHE A 442 -21.66 -3.00 14.53
CA PHE A 442 -22.10 -2.12 15.62
C PHE A 442 -23.50 -2.52 16.12
N GLY A 443 -23.59 -2.87 17.40
CA GLY A 443 -24.82 -3.27 18.06
C GLY A 443 -24.61 -4.35 19.10
N GLU A 444 -25.71 -4.78 19.71
CA GLU A 444 -25.73 -5.82 20.75
C GLU A 444 -26.90 -6.75 20.51
N GLY A 445 -26.74 -8.00 20.95
CA GLY A 445 -27.79 -9.00 20.90
C GLY A 445 -27.58 -10.09 19.86
N GLU A 446 -28.65 -10.83 19.59
CA GLU A 446 -28.62 -12.01 18.77
C GLU A 446 -29.74 -12.01 17.73
N CYS A 447 -29.42 -12.36 16.49
CA CYS A 447 -30.39 -12.62 15.42
C CYS A 447 -29.99 -13.88 14.64
N THR A 448 -31.00 -14.49 14.02
CA THR A 448 -30.80 -15.56 13.04
C THR A 448 -30.91 -14.98 11.64
N GLY A 449 -29.90 -15.16 10.83
CA GLY A 449 -29.86 -14.79 9.42
C GLY A 449 -29.77 -16.01 8.52
N PRO A 450 -29.94 -15.85 7.20
CA PRO A 450 -29.80 -16.95 6.27
C PRO A 450 -28.34 -17.41 6.18
N ARG A 451 -28.15 -18.66 5.82
CA ARG A 451 -26.81 -19.19 5.51
C ARG A 451 -26.20 -18.39 4.37
N ARG A 452 -24.90 -18.13 4.45
CA ARG A 452 -24.19 -17.29 3.46
C ARG A 452 -24.25 -17.83 2.04
N ASP A 453 -24.22 -19.16 1.87
CA ASP A 453 -24.33 -19.86 0.58
C ASP A 453 -25.75 -19.86 0.00
N ALA A 454 -26.76 -19.59 0.84
CA ALA A 454 -28.15 -19.58 0.47
C ALA A 454 -28.76 -18.19 0.24
N ALA A 455 -27.97 -17.12 0.45
CA ALA A 455 -28.45 -15.75 0.40
C ALA A 455 -27.68 -14.89 -0.61
N LEU A 456 -28.41 -14.05 -1.34
CA LEU A 456 -27.85 -13.01 -2.20
C LEU A 456 -28.37 -11.64 -1.76
N PHE A 457 -27.43 -10.73 -1.46
CA PHE A 457 -27.74 -9.35 -1.10
C PHE A 457 -27.41 -8.44 -2.29
N MET A 458 -28.43 -7.78 -2.83
CA MET A 458 -28.31 -6.85 -3.96
C MET A 458 -28.40 -5.41 -3.44
N PRO A 459 -27.30 -4.66 -3.44
CA PRO A 459 -27.30 -3.26 -3.04
C PRO A 459 -27.92 -2.37 -4.12
N GLN A 460 -28.27 -1.15 -3.78
CA GLN A 460 -28.78 -0.12 -4.67
C GLN A 460 -27.86 0.13 -5.88
N ASN A 461 -26.54 0.18 -5.62
CA ASN A 461 -25.50 0.29 -6.63
C ASN A 461 -24.71 -1.02 -6.68
N PRO A 462 -24.96 -1.89 -7.67
CA PRO A 462 -24.29 -3.18 -7.76
C PRO A 462 -22.82 -3.02 -8.14
N TYR A 463 -21.95 -3.79 -7.49
CA TYR A 463 -20.55 -3.86 -7.86
C TYR A 463 -20.38 -4.65 -9.18
N LEU A 464 -19.66 -4.04 -10.12
CA LEU A 464 -19.25 -4.68 -11.37
C LEU A 464 -17.73 -4.73 -11.44
N PRO A 465 -17.11 -5.93 -11.49
CA PRO A 465 -15.66 -6.04 -11.64
C PRO A 465 -15.21 -5.49 -12.99
N VAL A 466 -14.00 -4.93 -13.02
CA VAL A 466 -13.34 -4.48 -14.26
C VAL A 466 -12.75 -5.72 -14.93
N ASP A 467 -13.57 -6.42 -15.71
CA ASP A 467 -13.25 -7.69 -16.37
C ASP A 467 -14.23 -7.92 -17.55
N SER A 468 -14.30 -9.15 -18.06
CA SER A 468 -15.28 -9.54 -19.05
C SER A 468 -16.72 -9.41 -18.52
N LEU A 469 -17.69 -9.22 -19.44
CA LEU A 469 -19.11 -9.22 -19.06
C LEU A 469 -19.52 -10.54 -18.43
N ARG A 470 -18.98 -11.64 -18.91
CA ARG A 470 -19.13 -12.99 -18.33
C ARG A 470 -18.73 -12.99 -16.85
N ALA A 471 -17.55 -12.46 -16.51
CA ALA A 471 -17.11 -12.37 -15.12
C ALA A 471 -18.03 -11.48 -14.29
N ALA A 472 -18.50 -10.37 -14.87
CA ALA A 472 -19.47 -9.50 -14.23
C ALA A 472 -20.81 -10.20 -13.94
N LEU A 473 -21.32 -11.03 -14.85
CA LEU A 473 -22.54 -11.82 -14.67
C LEU A 473 -22.41 -12.92 -13.61
N LEU A 474 -21.26 -13.60 -13.60
CA LEU A 474 -21.02 -14.76 -12.74
C LEU A 474 -20.49 -14.40 -11.34
N TYR A 475 -20.24 -13.12 -11.08
CA TYR A 475 -19.77 -12.65 -9.77
C TYR A 475 -20.81 -12.90 -8.66
N PRO A 476 -20.40 -13.34 -7.44
CA PRO A 476 -19.02 -13.61 -6.99
C PRO A 476 -18.49 -15.01 -7.38
N HIS A 477 -19.35 -15.94 -7.74
CA HIS A 477 -18.99 -17.32 -8.11
C HIS A 477 -19.78 -17.76 -9.31
N ALA A 478 -19.12 -18.45 -10.24
CA ALA A 478 -19.80 -19.11 -11.35
C ALA A 478 -20.61 -20.32 -10.83
N PRO A 479 -21.95 -20.35 -11.00
CA PRO A 479 -22.74 -21.55 -10.69
C PRO A 479 -22.33 -22.71 -11.61
N GLU A 480 -22.41 -23.92 -11.11
CA GLU A 480 -22.17 -25.12 -11.93
C GLU A 480 -23.16 -25.25 -13.08
N GLY A 481 -22.67 -25.67 -14.25
CA GLY A 481 -23.54 -25.99 -15.42
C GLY A 481 -24.05 -24.77 -16.19
N VAL A 482 -23.55 -23.56 -15.96
CA VAL A 482 -23.94 -22.36 -16.73
C VAL A 482 -23.12 -22.28 -18.00
N ASP A 483 -23.76 -22.47 -19.15
CA ASP A 483 -23.18 -22.31 -20.47
C ASP A 483 -23.46 -20.91 -21.08
N ASP A 484 -22.88 -20.64 -22.24
CA ASP A 484 -23.07 -19.40 -22.97
C ASP A 484 -24.52 -19.18 -23.43
N ALA A 485 -25.25 -20.26 -23.72
CA ALA A 485 -26.65 -20.17 -24.12
C ALA A 485 -27.49 -19.63 -22.96
N ARG A 486 -27.28 -20.15 -21.76
CA ARG A 486 -27.98 -19.69 -20.55
C ARG A 486 -27.60 -18.23 -20.19
N LEU A 487 -26.33 -17.82 -20.35
CA LEU A 487 -25.92 -16.43 -20.11
C LEU A 487 -26.65 -15.46 -21.07
N ARG A 488 -26.76 -15.82 -22.36
CA ARG A 488 -27.46 -14.99 -23.36
C ARG A 488 -28.97 -14.96 -23.10
N GLU A 489 -29.54 -16.09 -22.75
CA GLU A 489 -30.96 -16.19 -22.39
C GLU A 489 -31.32 -15.28 -21.22
N VAL A 490 -30.53 -15.33 -20.13
CA VAL A 490 -30.77 -14.50 -18.95
C VAL A 490 -30.57 -13.01 -19.24
N LEU A 491 -29.60 -12.64 -20.07
CA LEU A 491 -29.44 -11.25 -20.53
C LEU A 491 -30.69 -10.76 -21.30
N ALA A 492 -31.26 -11.60 -22.17
CA ALA A 492 -32.48 -11.27 -22.91
C ALA A 492 -33.68 -11.16 -21.95
N GLN A 493 -33.84 -12.09 -20.98
CA GLN A 493 -34.89 -12.02 -19.97
C GLN A 493 -34.91 -10.71 -19.19
N VAL A 494 -33.73 -10.19 -18.85
CA VAL A 494 -33.60 -8.88 -18.15
C VAL A 494 -33.55 -7.68 -19.10
N ARG A 495 -33.86 -7.86 -20.39
CA ARG A 495 -33.86 -6.79 -21.42
C ARG A 495 -32.48 -6.15 -21.63
N LEU A 496 -31.43 -6.97 -21.64
CA LEU A 496 -30.05 -6.57 -21.96
C LEU A 496 -29.56 -7.23 -23.25
N ASP A 497 -30.42 -7.27 -24.27
CA ASP A 497 -30.20 -7.93 -25.55
C ASP A 497 -28.96 -7.42 -26.28
N ASP A 498 -28.68 -6.11 -26.20
CA ASP A 498 -27.50 -5.44 -26.80
C ASP A 498 -26.16 -5.97 -26.26
N PHE A 499 -26.18 -6.64 -25.13
CA PHE A 499 -24.98 -7.17 -24.46
C PHE A 499 -24.77 -8.67 -24.71
N THR A 500 -25.71 -9.38 -25.32
CA THR A 500 -25.65 -10.84 -25.54
C THR A 500 -24.45 -11.29 -26.39
N GLY A 501 -23.99 -10.44 -27.32
CA GLY A 501 -22.82 -10.69 -28.16
C GLY A 501 -21.48 -10.26 -27.54
N ARG A 502 -21.48 -9.72 -26.31
CA ARG A 502 -20.31 -9.05 -25.70
C ARG A 502 -19.79 -9.76 -24.45
N LEU A 503 -20.11 -11.04 -24.27
CA LEU A 503 -19.77 -11.80 -23.05
C LEU A 503 -18.30 -11.79 -22.69
N ASP A 504 -17.41 -11.89 -23.68
CA ASP A 504 -15.97 -11.97 -23.48
C ASP A 504 -15.26 -10.61 -23.61
N GLU A 505 -16.02 -9.53 -23.83
CA GLU A 505 -15.46 -8.18 -23.86
C GLU A 505 -15.09 -7.73 -22.45
N SER A 506 -13.81 -7.39 -22.24
CA SER A 506 -13.31 -6.83 -20.97
C SER A 506 -13.42 -5.31 -20.98
N ALA A 507 -14.11 -4.77 -19.97
CA ALA A 507 -14.34 -3.34 -19.84
C ALA A 507 -14.63 -2.93 -18.38
N ASN A 508 -14.61 -1.61 -18.13
CA ASN A 508 -15.24 -1.07 -16.93
C ASN A 508 -16.74 -0.90 -17.16
N TRP A 509 -17.49 -1.96 -16.90
CA TRP A 509 -18.93 -2.01 -17.15
C TRP A 509 -19.72 -1.00 -16.30
N ALA A 510 -19.22 -0.66 -15.11
CA ALA A 510 -19.86 0.35 -14.26
C ALA A 510 -19.88 1.75 -14.91
N LEU A 511 -18.92 2.06 -15.81
CA LEU A 511 -18.89 3.31 -16.56
C LEU A 511 -19.59 3.24 -17.92
N ARG A 512 -19.82 2.03 -18.44
CA ARG A 512 -20.43 1.81 -19.76
C ARG A 512 -21.92 1.58 -19.72
N MET A 513 -22.41 1.06 -18.58
CA MET A 513 -23.83 0.77 -18.37
C MET A 513 -24.49 1.91 -17.61
N SER A 514 -25.68 2.28 -18.02
CA SER A 514 -26.55 3.15 -17.23
C SER A 514 -26.90 2.50 -15.88
N PRO A 515 -27.25 3.28 -14.84
CA PRO A 515 -27.65 2.71 -13.55
C PRO A 515 -28.76 1.66 -13.65
N GLY A 516 -29.75 1.85 -14.55
CA GLY A 516 -30.81 0.86 -14.77
C GLY A 516 -30.31 -0.43 -15.43
N GLU A 517 -29.36 -0.38 -16.37
CA GLU A 517 -28.72 -1.56 -16.94
C GLU A 517 -27.89 -2.32 -15.90
N GLN A 518 -27.17 -1.60 -15.01
CA GLN A 518 -26.44 -2.21 -13.92
C GLN A 518 -27.37 -2.96 -12.95
N GLN A 519 -28.52 -2.37 -12.59
CA GLN A 519 -29.53 -3.01 -11.76
C GLN A 519 -30.13 -4.25 -12.43
N ARG A 520 -30.43 -4.19 -13.74
CA ARG A 520 -30.91 -5.37 -14.51
C ARG A 520 -29.82 -6.46 -14.59
N LEU A 521 -28.55 -6.11 -14.73
CA LEU A 521 -27.46 -7.08 -14.68
C LEU A 521 -27.36 -7.76 -13.30
N ALA A 522 -27.60 -7.03 -12.21
CA ALA A 522 -27.66 -7.63 -10.88
C ALA A 522 -28.83 -8.61 -10.73
N ILE A 523 -30.01 -8.31 -11.33
CA ILE A 523 -31.12 -9.24 -11.39
C ILE A 523 -30.76 -10.50 -12.19
N ALA A 524 -30.04 -10.36 -13.32
CA ALA A 524 -29.51 -11.48 -14.08
C ALA A 524 -28.63 -12.42 -13.22
N ARG A 525 -27.81 -11.87 -12.32
CA ARG A 525 -27.04 -12.66 -11.34
C ARG A 525 -27.96 -13.49 -10.43
N ALA A 526 -29.03 -12.90 -9.92
CA ALA A 526 -30.00 -13.63 -9.08
C ALA A 526 -30.64 -14.80 -9.83
N LEU A 527 -31.01 -14.61 -11.10
CA LEU A 527 -31.58 -15.68 -11.97
C LEU A 527 -30.57 -16.81 -12.24
N LEU A 528 -29.30 -16.50 -12.33
CA LEU A 528 -28.21 -17.48 -12.50
C LEU A 528 -27.91 -18.24 -11.21
N GLN A 529 -27.85 -17.54 -10.09
CA GLN A 529 -27.44 -18.12 -8.79
C GLN A 529 -28.57 -18.84 -8.05
N ARG A 530 -29.84 -18.51 -8.32
CA ARG A 530 -31.05 -19.09 -7.71
C ARG A 530 -30.93 -19.20 -6.18
N PRO A 531 -30.72 -18.10 -5.45
CA PRO A 531 -30.53 -18.13 -4.01
C PRO A 531 -31.83 -18.51 -3.31
N ARG A 532 -31.76 -19.11 -2.12
CA ARG A 532 -32.96 -19.36 -1.28
C ARG A 532 -33.53 -18.06 -0.68
N TRP A 533 -32.68 -17.08 -0.44
CA TRP A 533 -33.03 -15.75 0.06
C TRP A 533 -32.44 -14.67 -0.84
N LEU A 534 -33.30 -13.78 -1.33
CA LEU A 534 -32.89 -12.65 -2.16
C LEU A 534 -33.26 -11.34 -1.46
N PHE A 535 -32.22 -10.56 -1.08
CA PHE A 535 -32.37 -9.26 -0.46
C PHE A 535 -32.15 -8.17 -1.49
N LEU A 536 -33.14 -7.30 -1.67
CA LEU A 536 -33.15 -6.22 -2.65
C LEU A 536 -33.16 -4.88 -1.91
N ASP A 537 -32.00 -4.19 -1.82
CA ASP A 537 -31.87 -2.88 -1.20
C ASP A 537 -32.02 -1.79 -2.27
N GLU A 538 -33.26 -1.34 -2.52
CA GLU A 538 -33.60 -0.38 -3.58
C GLU A 538 -33.01 -0.77 -4.95
N ALA A 539 -32.86 -2.07 -5.23
CA ALA A 539 -32.13 -2.62 -6.37
C ALA A 539 -32.84 -2.40 -7.73
N THR A 540 -34.01 -1.75 -7.73
CA THR A 540 -34.80 -1.37 -8.91
C THR A 540 -35.08 0.13 -8.98
N SER A 541 -34.47 0.94 -8.11
CA SER A 541 -34.76 2.37 -7.99
C SER A 541 -34.45 3.18 -9.27
N ALA A 542 -33.50 2.74 -10.10
CA ALA A 542 -33.13 3.38 -11.36
C ALA A 542 -33.95 2.90 -12.57
N LEU A 543 -34.91 1.98 -12.37
CA LEU A 543 -35.79 1.46 -13.42
C LEU A 543 -37.07 2.32 -13.51
N ASP A 544 -37.64 2.41 -14.71
CA ASP A 544 -39.02 2.86 -14.87
C ASP A 544 -40.01 1.85 -14.28
N GLU A 545 -41.25 2.27 -14.05
CA GLU A 545 -42.25 1.45 -13.33
C GLU A 545 -42.65 0.18 -14.10
N ASP A 546 -42.67 0.20 -15.43
CA ASP A 546 -43.02 -0.96 -16.25
C ASP A 546 -41.87 -1.98 -16.28
N THR A 547 -40.64 -1.51 -16.35
CA THR A 547 -39.47 -2.39 -16.25
C THR A 547 -39.32 -2.95 -14.83
N GLU A 548 -39.55 -2.16 -13.78
CA GLU A 548 -39.56 -2.66 -12.40
C GLU A 548 -40.58 -3.76 -12.20
N ARG A 549 -41.85 -3.57 -12.67
CA ARG A 549 -42.89 -4.59 -12.61
C ARG A 549 -42.48 -5.87 -13.36
N ALA A 550 -41.91 -5.74 -14.57
CA ALA A 550 -41.43 -6.88 -15.33
C ALA A 550 -40.33 -7.66 -14.59
N MET A 551 -39.37 -6.96 -13.96
CA MET A 551 -38.29 -7.59 -13.20
C MET A 551 -38.81 -8.34 -11.95
N TYR A 552 -39.72 -7.72 -11.19
CA TYR A 552 -40.34 -8.43 -10.04
C TYR A 552 -41.20 -9.63 -10.45
N ALA A 553 -41.94 -9.53 -11.57
CA ALA A 553 -42.64 -10.66 -12.13
C ALA A 553 -41.68 -11.80 -12.52
N LEU A 554 -40.59 -11.46 -13.22
CA LEU A 554 -39.56 -12.42 -13.61
C LEU A 554 -38.91 -13.11 -12.38
N LEU A 555 -38.55 -12.34 -11.34
CA LEU A 555 -37.99 -12.90 -10.10
C LEU A 555 -38.97 -13.84 -9.41
N ARG A 556 -40.28 -13.53 -9.37
CA ARG A 556 -41.30 -14.38 -8.77
C ARG A 556 -41.52 -15.68 -9.58
N ASP A 557 -41.57 -15.56 -10.91
CA ASP A 557 -41.96 -16.65 -11.80
C ASP A 557 -40.79 -17.63 -12.05
N ASP A 558 -39.54 -17.14 -12.21
CA ASP A 558 -38.36 -17.98 -12.45
C ASP A 558 -37.69 -18.48 -11.15
N LEU A 559 -37.95 -17.83 -10.01
CA LEU A 559 -37.34 -18.13 -8.71
C LEU A 559 -38.38 -18.55 -7.66
N GLU A 560 -39.24 -19.50 -7.97
CA GLU A 560 -40.35 -19.97 -7.09
C GLU A 560 -39.89 -20.40 -5.68
N ALA A 561 -38.69 -20.98 -5.57
CA ALA A 561 -38.10 -21.42 -4.29
C ALA A 561 -37.41 -20.29 -3.50
N THR A 562 -37.29 -19.10 -4.08
CA THR A 562 -36.59 -17.96 -3.49
C THR A 562 -37.53 -17.10 -2.66
N THR A 563 -37.13 -16.74 -1.46
CA THR A 563 -37.85 -15.78 -0.63
C THR A 563 -37.31 -14.36 -0.88
N LEU A 564 -38.18 -13.46 -1.33
CA LEU A 564 -37.82 -12.05 -1.58
C LEU A 564 -37.97 -11.22 -0.30
N VAL A 565 -36.94 -10.45 0.02
CA VAL A 565 -36.97 -9.44 1.09
C VAL A 565 -36.51 -8.11 0.47
N SER A 566 -37.48 -7.20 0.23
CA SER A 566 -37.21 -6.00 -0.55
C SER A 566 -37.36 -4.73 0.28
N ILE A 567 -36.39 -3.81 0.15
CA ILE A 567 -36.55 -2.41 0.52
C ILE A 567 -36.93 -1.68 -0.76
N ALA A 568 -38.15 -1.13 -0.80
CA ALA A 568 -38.64 -0.37 -1.93
C ALA A 568 -39.53 0.79 -1.47
N HIS A 569 -39.60 1.85 -2.27
CA HIS A 569 -40.42 3.03 -2.00
C HIS A 569 -41.67 3.12 -2.86
N ARG A 570 -41.71 2.39 -3.99
CA ARG A 570 -42.84 2.43 -4.92
C ARG A 570 -43.94 1.48 -4.48
N PRO A 571 -45.22 1.91 -4.50
CA PRO A 571 -46.38 1.06 -4.14
C PRO A 571 -46.55 -0.16 -5.06
N SER A 572 -46.11 -0.08 -6.33
CA SER A 572 -46.18 -1.17 -7.31
C SER A 572 -45.48 -2.44 -6.84
N VAL A 573 -44.42 -2.32 -6.07
CA VAL A 573 -43.64 -3.44 -5.54
C VAL A 573 -44.37 -4.22 -4.44
N ALA A 574 -45.30 -3.57 -3.72
CA ALA A 574 -46.05 -4.20 -2.63
C ALA A 574 -46.86 -5.42 -3.11
N ALA A 575 -47.35 -5.42 -4.36
CA ALA A 575 -48.12 -6.50 -4.94
C ALA A 575 -47.36 -7.84 -5.05
N TYR A 576 -46.03 -7.82 -4.96
CA TYR A 576 -45.18 -9.02 -5.01
C TYR A 576 -44.80 -9.55 -3.61
N HIS A 577 -45.35 -8.96 -2.54
CA HIS A 577 -45.04 -9.31 -1.17
C HIS A 577 -46.34 -9.64 -0.39
N VAL A 578 -46.24 -10.51 0.61
CA VAL A 578 -47.39 -10.96 1.42
C VAL A 578 -47.43 -10.33 2.82
N GLN A 579 -46.29 -9.77 3.22
CA GLN A 579 -46.16 -9.11 4.53
C GLN A 579 -45.19 -7.93 4.49
N ARG A 580 -45.33 -7.05 5.47
CA ARG A 580 -44.51 -5.82 5.61
C ARG A 580 -43.78 -5.82 6.93
N LEU A 581 -42.46 -5.64 6.89
CA LEU A 581 -41.65 -5.30 8.05
C LEU A 581 -41.54 -3.76 8.15
N ALA A 582 -42.32 -3.16 9.01
CA ALA A 582 -42.33 -1.70 9.20
C ALA A 582 -41.22 -1.28 10.18
N VAL A 583 -40.33 -0.39 9.73
CA VAL A 583 -39.31 0.27 10.56
C VAL A 583 -39.82 1.65 10.94
N THR A 584 -40.24 1.82 12.20
CA THR A 584 -40.88 3.03 12.68
C THR A 584 -39.96 3.82 13.61
N PRO A 585 -39.54 5.05 13.24
CA PRO A 585 -38.76 5.90 14.13
C PRO A 585 -39.48 6.21 15.41
N ARG A 586 -38.75 6.29 16.53
CA ARG A 586 -39.28 6.75 17.84
C ARG A 586 -38.60 8.05 18.26
N ALA A 587 -39.35 8.98 18.75
CA ALA A 587 -38.79 10.21 19.29
C ALA A 587 -37.88 9.93 20.49
N GLY A 588 -36.59 10.30 20.36
CA GLY A 588 -35.61 10.13 21.45
C GLY A 588 -35.09 8.71 21.66
N GLY A 589 -35.35 7.75 20.74
CA GLY A 589 -34.88 6.35 20.85
C GLY A 589 -34.69 5.65 19.53
N PRO A 590 -34.23 4.38 19.55
CA PRO A 590 -34.08 3.58 18.36
C PRO A 590 -35.42 3.30 17.67
N ALA A 591 -35.43 3.18 16.35
CA ALA A 591 -36.58 2.75 15.59
C ALA A 591 -37.00 1.34 16.00
N SER A 592 -38.33 1.07 16.00
CA SER A 592 -38.88 -0.24 16.30
C SER A 592 -39.25 -0.98 15.01
N LEU A 593 -39.17 -2.31 15.05
CA LEU A 593 -39.69 -3.18 14.00
C LEU A 593 -41.12 -3.66 14.32
N ALA A 594 -41.91 -3.90 13.29
CA ALA A 594 -43.20 -4.54 13.42
C ALA A 594 -43.54 -5.29 12.13
N LEU A 595 -43.78 -6.60 12.21
CA LEU A 595 -44.18 -7.41 11.07
C LEU A 595 -45.73 -7.38 10.99
N ARG A 596 -46.27 -7.05 9.81
CA ARG A 596 -47.71 -6.95 9.54
C ARG A 596 -48.04 -7.58 8.20
N PRO A 597 -49.23 -8.21 8.01
CA PRO A 597 -49.70 -8.58 6.69
C PRO A 597 -49.83 -7.37 5.76
N LEU A 598 -49.62 -7.56 4.46
CA LEU A 598 -49.86 -6.55 3.42
C LEU A 598 -51.29 -6.57 2.95
#